data_b4f3c18acfa42b470c9b93e3896a1271
#
_entry.id   b4f3c18acfa42b470c9b93e3896a1271
#
_cell.length_a   1.000
_cell.length_b   1.000
_cell.length_c   1.000
_cell.angle_alpha   90.00
_cell.angle_beta   90.00
_cell.angle_gamma   90.00
#
_symmetry.space_group_name_H-M   'P 1'
#
loop_
_entity.id
_entity.type
_entity.pdbx_description
1 polymer ?
#
loop_
_entity_poly.entity_id
_entity_poly.type
_entity_poly.pdbx_seq_one_letter_code
_entity_poly.pdbx_strand_id
1 'polypeptide(L)'
;MKKEKVIIIGAGLCGLYLAFLLQKKGIEVLLLEAHTQIGGRIKTITGTTGVTMEMGATWFGNQHYHLLEVLDSLELPYFKQHTQGISLFETMSFVPPQKFEISDSEEPSFRIEGGTATLIEKLVLEIGIQNIKTQTKITTIKEENNHLNILDSSGNSYSADKVISTIPPNLLVNSVVFEPK
;
A
#
# COMPACT_ATOMS: atom_id res chain seq x y z
N MET A 1 -2.52 -16.42 -27.86
CA MET A 1 -1.24 -16.03 -27.22
C MET A 1 -1.37 -16.34 -25.73
N LYS A 2 -0.39 -17.00 -25.10
CA LYS A 2 -0.38 -17.24 -23.65
C LYS A 2 -0.29 -15.86 -22.97
N LYS A 3 -1.20 -15.56 -22.02
CA LYS A 3 -1.11 -14.33 -21.26
C LYS A 3 0.09 -14.42 -20.32
N GLU A 4 0.89 -13.36 -20.26
CA GLU A 4 1.97 -13.24 -19.31
C GLU A 4 1.40 -13.20 -17.88
N LYS A 5 1.97 -14.02 -17.00
CA LYS A 5 1.56 -14.09 -15.59
C LYS A 5 2.61 -13.43 -14.70
N VAL A 6 2.18 -12.44 -13.95
CA VAL A 6 3.01 -11.69 -13.00
C VAL A 6 2.58 -11.98 -11.57
N ILE A 7 3.53 -12.37 -10.72
CA ILE A 7 3.32 -12.46 -9.27
C ILE A 7 3.90 -11.21 -8.61
N ILE A 8 3.10 -10.58 -7.74
CA ILE A 8 3.50 -9.41 -6.95
C ILE A 8 3.57 -9.83 -5.49
N ILE A 9 4.72 -9.63 -4.85
CA ILE A 9 4.92 -9.91 -3.42
C ILE A 9 4.66 -8.64 -2.62
N GLY A 10 3.63 -8.69 -1.78
CA GLY A 10 3.14 -7.60 -0.95
C GLY A 10 1.86 -6.96 -1.51
N ALA A 11 0.80 -6.93 -0.70
CA ALA A 11 -0.47 -6.27 -1.01
C ALA A 11 -0.63 -4.94 -0.23
N GLY A 12 0.44 -4.17 -0.13
CA GLY A 12 0.40 -2.76 0.23
C GLY A 12 -0.03 -1.89 -0.95
N LEU A 13 -0.17 -0.58 -0.75
CA LEU A 13 -0.59 0.37 -1.79
C LEU A 13 0.20 0.20 -3.11
N CYS A 14 1.52 0.08 -3.01
CA CYS A 14 2.38 -0.06 -4.20
C CYS A 14 2.05 -1.34 -4.98
N GLY A 15 1.91 -2.49 -4.31
CA GLY A 15 1.57 -3.77 -4.95
C GLY A 15 0.18 -3.76 -5.57
N LEU A 16 -0.80 -3.22 -4.85
CA LEU A 16 -2.17 -3.11 -5.33
C LEU A 16 -2.27 -2.19 -6.55
N TYR A 17 -1.65 -1.01 -6.49
CA TYR A 17 -1.69 -0.10 -7.61
C TYR A 17 -0.98 -0.65 -8.84
N LEU A 18 0.16 -1.31 -8.66
CA LEU A 18 0.85 -2.01 -9.74
C LEU A 18 -0.03 -3.09 -10.37
N ALA A 19 -0.71 -3.91 -9.56
CA ALA A 19 -1.64 -4.93 -10.04
C ALA A 19 -2.76 -4.34 -10.88
N PHE A 20 -3.38 -3.25 -10.40
CA PHE A 20 -4.40 -2.51 -11.11
C PHE A 20 -3.91 -2.02 -12.49
N LEU A 21 -2.72 -1.42 -12.57
CA LEU A 21 -2.14 -0.96 -13.82
C LEU A 21 -1.83 -2.09 -14.80
N LEU A 22 -1.30 -3.23 -14.30
CA LEU A 22 -0.99 -4.39 -15.12
C LEU A 22 -2.25 -5.05 -15.67
N GLN A 23 -3.31 -5.16 -14.87
CA GLN A 23 -4.59 -5.71 -15.34
C GLN A 23 -5.24 -4.82 -16.41
N LYS A 24 -5.15 -3.49 -16.30
CA LYS A 24 -5.58 -2.56 -17.36
C LYS A 24 -4.86 -2.81 -18.71
N LYS A 25 -3.65 -3.38 -18.65
CA LYS A 25 -2.88 -3.80 -19.85
C LYS A 25 -3.15 -5.25 -20.27
N GLY A 26 -4.10 -5.94 -19.62
CA GLY A 26 -4.47 -7.32 -19.93
C GLY A 26 -3.48 -8.38 -19.42
N ILE A 27 -2.57 -8.01 -18.52
CA ILE A 27 -1.60 -8.91 -17.88
C ILE A 27 -2.31 -9.62 -16.71
N GLU A 28 -2.09 -10.95 -16.61
CA GLU A 28 -2.59 -11.73 -15.47
C GLU A 28 -1.73 -11.46 -14.24
N VAL A 29 -2.36 -11.09 -13.13
CA VAL A 29 -1.64 -10.79 -11.88
C VAL A 29 -2.15 -11.64 -10.73
N LEU A 30 -1.23 -12.00 -9.82
CA LEU A 30 -1.53 -12.59 -8.53
C LEU A 30 -0.70 -11.88 -7.47
N LEU A 31 -1.37 -11.32 -6.44
CA LEU A 31 -0.69 -10.73 -5.29
C LEU A 31 -0.59 -11.79 -4.17
N LEU A 32 0.59 -11.85 -3.54
CA LEU A 32 0.86 -12.73 -2.39
C LEU A 32 1.24 -11.86 -1.18
N GLU A 33 0.39 -11.86 -0.16
CA GLU A 33 0.52 -11.07 1.05
C GLU A 33 0.76 -11.98 2.27
N ALA A 34 1.80 -11.68 3.04
CA ALA A 34 2.19 -12.47 4.19
C ALA A 34 1.20 -12.38 5.37
N HIS A 35 0.57 -11.25 5.53
CA HIS A 35 -0.38 -10.99 6.63
C HIS A 35 -1.82 -11.35 6.25
N THR A 36 -2.70 -11.34 7.26
CA THR A 36 -4.15 -11.51 7.06
C THR A 36 -4.81 -10.25 6.48
N GLN A 37 -4.19 -9.07 6.70
CA GLN A 37 -4.72 -7.77 6.30
C GLN A 37 -3.98 -7.24 5.07
N ILE A 38 -4.75 -6.70 4.14
CA ILE A 38 -4.31 -5.99 2.95
C ILE A 38 -4.11 -4.51 3.30
N GLY A 39 -3.21 -3.80 2.58
CA GLY A 39 -3.00 -2.36 2.74
C GLY A 39 -1.64 -1.97 3.32
N GLY A 40 -0.92 -2.92 3.91
CA GLY A 40 0.43 -2.70 4.45
C GLY A 40 0.45 -1.62 5.54
N ARG A 41 1.11 -0.47 5.29
CA ARG A 41 1.22 0.67 6.22
C ARG A 41 0.02 1.62 6.21
N ILE A 42 -0.99 1.34 5.41
CA ILE A 42 -2.28 2.04 5.43
C ILE A 42 -3.21 1.24 6.34
N LYS A 43 -3.70 1.89 7.40
CA LYS A 43 -4.60 1.28 8.36
C LYS A 43 -5.52 2.33 8.95
N THR A 44 -6.78 2.27 8.59
CA THR A 44 -7.87 3.05 9.17
C THR A 44 -8.64 2.16 10.14
N ILE A 45 -8.97 2.64 11.31
CA ILE A 45 -9.85 1.96 12.27
C ILE A 45 -11.07 2.85 12.53
N THR A 46 -12.22 2.22 12.76
CA THR A 46 -13.44 2.93 13.14
C THR A 46 -13.71 2.70 14.62
N GLY A 47 -13.78 3.79 15.38
CA GLY A 47 -14.13 3.75 16.78
C GLY A 47 -15.59 3.38 17.02
N THR A 48 -15.96 3.12 18.27
CA THR A 48 -17.33 2.77 18.69
C THR A 48 -18.36 3.86 18.38
N THR A 49 -17.92 5.10 18.23
CA THR A 49 -18.74 6.27 17.86
C THR A 49 -18.88 6.47 16.36
N GLY A 50 -18.34 5.56 15.53
CA GLY A 50 -18.33 5.70 14.07
C GLY A 50 -17.25 6.64 13.52
N VAL A 51 -16.43 7.23 14.37
CA VAL A 51 -15.32 8.11 13.95
C VAL A 51 -14.15 7.26 13.44
N THR A 52 -13.67 7.57 12.25
CA THR A 52 -12.48 6.92 11.65
C THR A 52 -11.19 7.54 12.19
N MET A 53 -10.20 6.71 12.47
CA MET A 53 -8.88 7.10 12.93
C MET A 53 -7.82 6.43 12.07
N GLU A 54 -6.84 7.21 11.63
CA GLU A 54 -5.71 6.71 10.86
C GLU A 54 -4.60 6.23 11.80
N MET A 55 -4.19 4.97 11.60
CA MET A 55 -3.09 4.34 12.35
C MET A 55 -1.83 4.20 11.50
N GLY A 56 -1.82 4.81 10.31
CA GLY A 56 -0.72 4.73 9.35
C GLY A 56 -0.59 6.01 8.54
N ALA A 57 -0.39 5.86 7.22
CA ALA A 57 -0.30 6.99 6.30
C ALA A 57 -1.64 7.75 6.26
N THR A 58 -1.57 9.08 6.41
CA THR A 58 -2.76 9.91 6.61
C THR A 58 -2.81 11.09 5.65
N TRP A 59 -1.69 11.83 5.52
CA TRP A 59 -1.63 13.11 4.84
C TRP A 59 -0.85 13.05 3.54
N PHE A 60 -1.25 13.86 2.59
CA PHE A 60 -0.51 14.08 1.35
C PHE A 60 -0.64 15.56 0.94
N GLY A 61 0.22 16.00 0.06
CA GLY A 61 0.25 17.36 -0.47
C GLY A 61 0.29 17.36 -1.99
N ASN A 62 0.26 18.54 -2.61
CA ASN A 62 0.30 18.73 -4.05
C ASN A 62 1.51 18.07 -4.73
N GLN A 63 2.62 17.94 -4.02
CA GLN A 63 3.84 17.28 -4.52
C GLN A 63 3.67 15.77 -4.76
N HIS A 64 2.63 15.15 -4.22
CA HIS A 64 2.34 13.72 -4.43
C HIS A 64 1.44 13.52 -5.67
N TYR A 65 1.86 14.08 -6.81
CA TYR A 65 1.07 14.11 -8.04
C TYR A 65 0.61 12.73 -8.52
N HIS A 66 1.44 11.69 -8.39
CA HIS A 66 1.02 10.31 -8.72
C HIS A 66 -0.11 9.80 -7.83
N LEU A 67 -0.13 10.17 -6.55
CA LEU A 67 -1.25 9.82 -5.68
C LEU A 67 -2.52 10.56 -6.10
N LEU A 68 -2.41 11.84 -6.44
CA LEU A 68 -3.55 12.62 -6.94
C LEU A 68 -4.13 12.01 -8.21
N GLU A 69 -3.29 11.62 -9.18
CA GLU A 69 -3.72 10.90 -10.39
C GLU A 69 -4.46 9.59 -10.07
N VAL A 70 -3.99 8.84 -9.05
CA VAL A 70 -4.66 7.61 -8.61
C VAL A 70 -6.03 7.94 -8.02
N LEU A 71 -6.12 8.92 -7.12
CA LEU A 71 -7.38 9.31 -6.48
C LEU A 71 -8.40 9.76 -7.54
N ASP A 72 -7.98 10.58 -8.49
CA ASP A 72 -8.82 11.04 -9.60
C ASP A 72 -9.29 9.87 -10.48
N SER A 73 -8.37 8.94 -10.83
CA SER A 73 -8.69 7.78 -11.67
C SER A 73 -9.65 6.78 -11.01
N LEU A 74 -9.72 6.79 -9.69
CA LEU A 74 -10.59 5.95 -8.87
C LEU A 74 -11.81 6.70 -8.33
N GLU A 75 -11.97 7.99 -8.71
CA GLU A 75 -13.06 8.87 -8.25
C GLU A 75 -13.14 8.93 -6.72
N LEU A 76 -11.98 9.01 -6.05
CA LEU A 76 -11.91 9.10 -4.60
C LEU A 76 -11.78 10.56 -4.16
N PRO A 77 -12.78 11.10 -3.46
CA PRO A 77 -12.73 12.48 -2.98
C PRO A 77 -11.73 12.66 -1.84
N TYR A 78 -11.15 13.85 -1.78
CA TYR A 78 -10.25 14.27 -0.71
C TYR A 78 -10.49 15.71 -0.33
N PHE A 79 -10.08 16.11 0.84
CA PHE A 79 -10.31 17.44 1.39
C PHE A 79 -9.03 18.01 2.00
N LYS A 80 -8.97 19.35 2.06
CA LYS A 80 -7.88 20.09 2.69
C LYS A 80 -7.96 19.88 4.22
N GLN A 81 -6.84 19.47 4.81
CA GLN A 81 -6.70 19.38 6.27
C GLN A 81 -6.87 20.79 6.87
N HIS A 82 -7.65 20.88 7.94
CA HIS A 82 -7.75 22.11 8.72
C HIS A 82 -6.41 22.41 9.39
N THR A 83 -5.86 23.59 9.13
CA THR A 83 -4.56 24.02 9.68
C THR A 83 -4.62 25.38 10.34
N GLN A 84 -5.78 26.07 10.31
CA GLN A 84 -5.93 27.40 10.90
C GLN A 84 -5.94 27.33 12.43
N GLY A 85 -5.29 28.31 13.05
CA GLY A 85 -5.28 28.48 14.50
C GLY A 85 -3.87 28.44 15.08
N ILE A 86 -3.79 28.15 16.38
CA ILE A 86 -2.53 28.09 17.11
C ILE A 86 -2.08 26.64 17.24
N SER A 87 -0.91 26.36 16.72
CA SER A 87 -0.22 25.08 16.94
C SER A 87 0.52 25.10 18.25
N LEU A 88 0.41 24.03 19.02
CA LEU A 88 1.14 23.82 20.26
C LEU A 88 2.25 22.80 20.01
N PHE A 89 3.48 23.19 20.33
CA PHE A 89 4.63 22.30 20.25
C PHE A 89 5.21 22.07 21.65
N GLU A 90 5.05 20.87 22.16
CA GLU A 90 5.56 20.43 23.46
C GLU A 90 6.89 19.70 23.25
N THR A 91 7.97 20.29 23.77
CA THR A 91 9.30 19.68 23.70
C THR A 91 9.57 18.72 24.84
N MET A 92 9.06 19.04 26.04
CA MET A 92 9.21 18.26 27.27
C MET A 92 8.00 18.49 28.18
N SER A 93 7.55 17.45 28.89
CA SER A 93 6.36 17.48 29.73
C SER A 93 6.39 18.49 30.89
N PHE A 94 7.57 19.01 31.24
CA PHE A 94 7.75 20.00 32.33
C PHE A 94 8.03 21.42 31.83
N VAL A 95 8.03 21.64 30.51
CA VAL A 95 8.19 22.96 29.89
C VAL A 95 6.86 23.35 29.24
N PRO A 96 6.36 24.58 29.44
CA PRO A 96 5.14 25.04 28.80
C PRO A 96 5.24 24.89 27.26
N PRO A 97 4.18 24.45 26.56
CA PRO A 97 4.18 24.32 25.11
C PRO A 97 4.44 25.66 24.43
N GLN A 98 5.26 25.64 23.39
CA GLN A 98 5.45 26.78 22.52
C GLN A 98 4.22 26.94 21.60
N LYS A 99 3.82 28.19 21.36
CA LYS A 99 2.66 28.52 20.50
C LYS A 99 3.17 29.09 19.20
N PHE A 100 2.64 28.55 18.09
CA PHE A 100 2.93 29.05 16.74
C PHE A 100 1.62 29.33 16.02
N GLU A 101 1.52 30.48 15.38
CA GLU A 101 0.46 30.72 14.40
C GLU A 101 0.85 30.05 13.09
N ILE A 102 -0.07 29.24 12.56
CA ILE A 102 0.12 28.62 11.24
C ILE A 102 -0.25 29.64 10.19
N SER A 103 0.70 29.95 9.30
CA SER A 103 0.48 30.88 8.20
C SER A 103 -0.41 30.24 7.10
N ASP A 104 -1.34 31.01 6.54
CA ASP A 104 -2.15 30.60 5.38
C ASP A 104 -1.32 30.38 4.11
N SER A 105 -0.05 30.78 4.11
CA SER A 105 0.89 30.61 2.97
C SER A 105 1.54 29.24 2.92
N GLU A 106 1.35 28.36 3.91
CA GLU A 106 1.87 27.00 3.87
C GLU A 106 1.14 26.14 2.83
N GLU A 107 1.89 25.27 2.15
CA GLU A 107 1.30 24.34 1.21
C GLU A 107 0.27 23.45 1.91
N PRO A 108 -0.92 23.27 1.32
CA PRO A 108 -1.99 22.52 1.95
C PRO A 108 -1.65 21.03 2.05
N SER A 109 -1.98 20.44 3.19
CA SER A 109 -2.08 18.99 3.33
C SER A 109 -3.52 18.53 3.11
N PHE A 110 -3.67 17.35 2.52
CA PHE A 110 -4.96 16.74 2.21
C PHE A 110 -5.14 15.41 2.92
N ARG A 111 -6.40 15.00 3.04
CA ARG A 111 -6.82 13.68 3.53
C ARG A 111 -7.89 13.10 2.61
N ILE A 112 -7.88 11.78 2.47
CA ILE A 112 -8.91 11.06 1.71
C ILE A 112 -10.21 11.04 2.53
N GLU A 113 -11.35 11.34 1.89
CA GLU A 113 -12.66 11.27 2.52
C GLU A 113 -12.98 9.80 2.89
N GLY A 114 -13.53 9.60 4.08
CA GLY A 114 -13.76 8.24 4.61
C GLY A 114 -12.53 7.53 5.16
N GLY A 115 -11.33 8.13 5.02
CA GLY A 115 -10.07 7.56 5.50
C GLY A 115 -9.22 6.91 4.40
N THR A 116 -7.93 6.75 4.66
CA THR A 116 -6.97 6.26 3.64
C THR A 116 -7.23 4.80 3.24
N ALA A 117 -7.90 4.01 4.10
CA ALA A 117 -8.29 2.63 3.75
C ALA A 117 -9.25 2.55 2.56
N THR A 118 -10.05 3.59 2.28
CA THR A 118 -10.96 3.61 1.12
C THR A 118 -10.21 3.46 -0.21
N LEU A 119 -8.99 3.98 -0.29
CA LEU A 119 -8.11 3.77 -1.45
C LEU A 119 -7.73 2.29 -1.62
N ILE A 120 -7.40 1.61 -0.52
CA ILE A 120 -7.09 0.18 -0.54
C ILE A 120 -8.31 -0.64 -0.95
N GLU A 121 -9.47 -0.36 -0.36
CA GLU A 121 -10.74 -1.03 -0.65
C GLU A 121 -11.13 -0.88 -2.12
N LYS A 122 -11.00 0.33 -2.66
CA LYS A 122 -11.29 0.61 -4.07
C LYS A 122 -10.34 -0.15 -5.00
N LEU A 123 -9.04 -0.17 -4.72
CA LEU A 123 -8.07 -0.94 -5.50
C LEU A 123 -8.35 -2.44 -5.44
N VAL A 124 -8.69 -2.98 -4.27
CA VAL A 124 -9.07 -4.40 -4.11
C VAL A 124 -10.31 -4.73 -4.92
N LEU A 125 -11.31 -3.84 -4.95
CA LEU A 125 -12.52 -4.00 -5.75
C LEU A 125 -12.20 -4.06 -7.25
N GLU A 126 -11.36 -3.15 -7.74
CA GLU A 126 -10.95 -3.08 -9.16
C GLU A 126 -10.12 -4.31 -9.58
N ILE A 127 -9.18 -4.75 -8.74
CA ILE A 127 -8.32 -5.90 -8.99
C ILE A 127 -9.11 -7.21 -8.91
N GLY A 128 -10.07 -7.30 -8.00
CA GLY A 128 -10.79 -8.50 -7.61
C GLY A 128 -10.05 -9.30 -6.55
N ILE A 129 -10.74 -9.59 -5.45
CA ILE A 129 -10.18 -10.29 -4.27
C ILE A 129 -9.59 -11.67 -4.59
N GLN A 130 -10.12 -12.35 -5.62
CA GLN A 130 -9.63 -13.65 -6.09
C GLN A 130 -8.18 -13.60 -6.61
N ASN A 131 -7.67 -12.43 -6.97
CA ASN A 131 -6.31 -12.18 -7.41
C ASN A 131 -5.35 -11.83 -6.26
N ILE A 132 -5.82 -11.90 -5.01
CA ILE A 132 -5.04 -11.59 -3.81
C ILE A 132 -5.10 -12.78 -2.86
N LYS A 133 -3.93 -13.32 -2.49
CA LYS A 133 -3.81 -14.36 -1.46
C LYS A 133 -3.13 -13.78 -0.24
N THR A 134 -3.86 -13.69 0.85
CA THR A 134 -3.34 -13.33 2.18
C THR A 134 -2.75 -14.55 2.88
N GLN A 135 -2.09 -14.36 4.01
CA GLN A 135 -1.43 -15.41 4.80
C GLN A 135 -0.44 -16.26 3.97
N THR A 136 0.16 -15.63 2.95
CA THR A 136 1.04 -16.29 2.00
C THR A 136 2.42 -15.64 2.06
N LYS A 137 3.23 -16.09 3.05
CA LYS A 137 4.59 -15.57 3.27
C LYS A 137 5.57 -16.28 2.35
N ILE A 138 6.13 -15.57 1.38
CA ILE A 138 7.11 -16.12 0.44
C ILE A 138 8.46 -16.32 1.14
N THR A 139 9.07 -17.47 0.88
CA THR A 139 10.37 -17.87 1.44
C THR A 139 11.43 -18.13 0.37
N THR A 140 11.02 -18.52 -0.84
CA THR A 140 11.97 -18.86 -1.91
C THR A 140 11.45 -18.42 -3.26
N ILE A 141 12.33 -17.89 -4.10
CA ILE A 141 12.10 -17.64 -5.52
C ILE A 141 13.18 -18.36 -6.29
N LYS A 142 12.80 -19.31 -7.14
CA LYS A 142 13.70 -20.13 -7.93
C LYS A 142 13.44 -19.99 -9.41
N GLU A 143 14.50 -19.80 -10.19
CA GLU A 143 14.39 -19.80 -11.64
C GLU A 143 14.59 -21.24 -12.16
N GLU A 144 13.59 -21.76 -12.88
CA GLU A 144 13.58 -23.08 -13.48
C GLU A 144 13.02 -23.03 -14.90
N ASN A 145 13.80 -23.45 -15.90
CA ASN A 145 13.33 -23.61 -17.28
C ASN A 145 12.61 -22.34 -17.84
N ASN A 146 13.17 -21.17 -17.62
CA ASN A 146 12.60 -19.86 -18.02
C ASN A 146 11.28 -19.50 -17.33
N HIS A 147 10.96 -20.12 -16.21
CA HIS A 147 9.86 -19.77 -15.32
C HIS A 147 10.37 -19.55 -13.92
N LEU A 148 9.64 -18.73 -13.16
CA LEU A 148 9.91 -18.53 -11.76
C LEU A 148 8.98 -19.41 -10.94
N ASN A 149 9.56 -20.20 -10.04
CA ASN A 149 8.86 -20.99 -9.05
C ASN A 149 8.99 -20.30 -7.69
N ILE A 150 7.86 -19.95 -7.08
CA ILE A 150 7.77 -19.18 -5.84
C ILE A 150 7.20 -20.09 -4.76
N LEU A 151 7.91 -20.26 -3.64
CA LEU A 151 7.47 -21.09 -2.52
C LEU A 151 7.08 -20.22 -1.34
N ASP A 152 5.97 -20.56 -0.69
CA ASP A 152 5.56 -19.95 0.56
C ASP A 152 6.02 -20.78 1.79
N SER A 153 5.84 -20.23 2.98
CA SER A 153 6.20 -20.87 4.26
C SER A 153 5.36 -22.10 4.59
N SER A 154 4.25 -22.33 3.89
CA SER A 154 3.37 -23.49 4.05
C SER A 154 3.69 -24.60 3.04
N GLY A 155 4.68 -24.40 2.17
CA GLY A 155 5.10 -25.37 1.15
C GLY A 155 4.27 -25.30 -0.15
N ASN A 156 3.39 -24.31 -0.31
CA ASN A 156 2.70 -24.14 -1.58
C ASN A 156 3.64 -23.53 -2.61
N SER A 157 3.46 -23.94 -3.87
CA SER A 157 4.23 -23.47 -5.00
C SER A 157 3.37 -22.66 -5.98
N TYR A 158 3.93 -21.56 -6.49
CA TYR A 158 3.29 -20.68 -7.47
C TYR A 158 4.27 -20.49 -8.64
N SER A 159 3.76 -20.58 -9.88
CA SER A 159 4.57 -20.35 -11.09
C SER A 159 4.18 -19.04 -11.76
N ALA A 160 5.18 -18.29 -12.20
CA ALA A 160 5.02 -17.03 -12.92
C ALA A 160 6.09 -16.83 -13.99
N ASP A 161 5.78 -15.97 -14.97
CA ASP A 161 6.75 -15.51 -15.95
C ASP A 161 7.63 -14.38 -15.37
N LYS A 162 7.08 -13.60 -14.43
CA LYS A 162 7.78 -12.52 -13.70
C LYS A 162 7.34 -12.42 -12.25
N VAL A 163 8.26 -12.00 -11.40
CA VAL A 163 7.99 -11.66 -10.01
C VAL A 163 8.43 -10.23 -9.74
N ILE A 164 7.55 -9.46 -9.07
CA ILE A 164 7.85 -8.10 -8.65
C ILE A 164 7.66 -8.03 -7.13
N SER A 165 8.69 -7.58 -6.42
CA SER A 165 8.61 -7.36 -4.98
C SER A 165 8.28 -5.90 -4.69
N THR A 166 7.27 -5.68 -3.83
CA THR A 166 6.89 -4.36 -3.31
C THR A 166 7.06 -4.26 -1.80
N ILE A 167 7.68 -5.26 -1.19
CA ILE A 167 8.06 -5.22 0.23
C ILE A 167 9.40 -4.47 0.40
N PRO A 168 9.68 -3.90 1.58
CA PRO A 168 10.94 -3.22 1.85
C PRO A 168 12.16 -4.11 1.55
N PRO A 169 13.24 -3.59 0.92
CA PRO A 169 14.41 -4.39 0.53
C PRO A 169 15.05 -5.17 1.67
N ASN A 170 15.11 -4.59 2.87
CA ASN A 170 15.65 -5.26 4.05
C ASN A 170 14.82 -6.49 4.47
N LEU A 171 13.50 -6.45 4.31
CA LEU A 171 12.63 -7.61 4.55
C LEU A 171 12.82 -8.65 3.46
N LEU A 172 12.93 -8.23 2.20
CA LEU A 172 13.14 -9.14 1.07
C LEU A 172 14.42 -9.95 1.26
N VAL A 173 15.56 -9.29 1.51
CA VAL A 173 16.87 -9.93 1.67
C VAL A 173 16.92 -10.88 2.87
N ASN A 174 16.21 -10.53 3.96
CA ASN A 174 16.25 -11.35 5.18
C ASN A 174 15.21 -12.48 5.20
N SER A 175 14.20 -12.45 4.31
CA SER A 175 13.08 -13.40 4.37
C SER A 175 12.97 -14.29 3.13
N VAL A 176 13.58 -13.92 2.01
CA VAL A 176 13.43 -14.63 0.74
C VAL A 176 14.77 -15.10 0.20
N VAL A 177 14.86 -16.38 -0.08
CA VAL A 177 16.03 -17.01 -0.72
C VAL A 177 15.81 -16.96 -2.24
N PHE A 178 16.85 -16.54 -2.97
CA PHE A 178 16.88 -16.54 -4.43
C PHE A 178 17.77 -17.68 -4.93
N GLU A 179 17.27 -18.49 -5.89
CA GLU A 179 17.98 -19.58 -6.53
C GLU A 179 17.89 -19.46 -8.06
N PRO A 180 19.01 -19.58 -8.82
CA PRO A 180 20.40 -19.64 -8.30
C PRO A 180 20.83 -18.32 -7.64
N LYS A 181 21.85 -18.44 -6.77
CA LYS A 181 22.42 -17.28 -6.05
C LYS A 181 23.23 -16.38 -6.97
#